data_3641ddb0bdbdaef609253a1d453e57d9
#
_entry.id   3641ddb0bdbdaef609253a1d453e57d9
#
_cell.length_a   1.000
_cell.length_b   1.000
_cell.length_c   1.000
_cell.angle_alpha   90.00
_cell.angle_beta   90.00
_cell.angle_gamma   90.00
#
_symmetry.space_group_name_H-M   'P 1'
#
loop_
_entity.id
_entity.type
_entity.pdbx_description
1 polymer ?
#
loop_
_entity_poly.entity_id
_entity_poly.type
_entity_poly.pdbx_seq_one_letter_code
_entity_poly.pdbx_strand_id
1 'polypeptide(L)'
;LFQIYIEQKDTTNAIATLKACIEEYPEDPWFTQNLINLYISAGDNAKAIEFLDMASNREPNVGQYQMIKGQLYSVNLKDFPAAFSCFQKAIEIEPENADIVYSFGAAYHDYGKYILENATYIEDKNIYDQELKKAEEAFKNALPYCEKAYQLKPDNNDFKRALGQIYYRLGMDDKYEALMGK
;
A
#
# COMPACT_ATOMS: atom_id res chain seq x y z
N LEU A 1 30.65 -2.60 -0.90
CA LEU A 1 30.59 -3.77 -0.02
C LEU A 1 29.17 -4.33 0.05
N PHE A 2 28.14 -3.52 0.36
CA PHE A 2 26.73 -3.92 0.39
C PHE A 2 26.31 -4.65 -0.90
N GLN A 3 26.59 -4.09 -2.08
CA GLN A 3 26.27 -4.69 -3.38
C GLN A 3 26.82 -6.10 -3.55
N ILE A 4 28.04 -6.33 -3.08
CA ILE A 4 28.68 -7.65 -3.14
C ILE A 4 27.91 -8.67 -2.30
N TYR A 5 27.47 -8.31 -1.11
CA TYR A 5 26.67 -9.21 -0.28
C TYR A 5 25.29 -9.50 -0.88
N ILE A 6 24.67 -8.52 -1.55
CA ILE A 6 23.42 -8.75 -2.29
C ILE A 6 23.61 -9.75 -3.43
N GLU A 7 24.67 -9.60 -4.23
CA GLU A 7 25.01 -10.53 -5.32
C GLU A 7 25.30 -11.96 -4.80
N GLN A 8 25.92 -12.07 -3.62
CA GLN A 8 26.18 -13.33 -2.94
C GLN A 8 24.98 -13.89 -2.19
N LYS A 9 23.82 -13.19 -2.17
CA LYS A 9 22.62 -13.52 -1.38
C LYS A 9 22.91 -13.61 0.13
N ASP A 10 23.95 -12.93 0.61
CA ASP A 10 24.31 -12.84 2.01
C ASP A 10 23.57 -11.68 2.67
N THR A 11 22.30 -11.91 2.94
CA THR A 11 21.39 -10.93 3.53
C THR A 11 21.85 -10.48 4.91
N THR A 12 22.48 -11.36 5.69
CA THR A 12 22.97 -11.05 7.04
C THR A 12 24.07 -10.00 7.01
N ASN A 13 25.09 -10.20 6.19
CA ASN A 13 26.17 -9.24 6.06
C ASN A 13 25.77 -7.96 5.32
N ALA A 14 24.81 -8.04 4.40
CA ALA A 14 24.19 -6.86 3.77
C ALA A 14 23.50 -5.97 4.82
N ILE A 15 22.66 -6.56 5.69
CA ILE A 15 21.99 -5.85 6.80
C ILE A 15 23.02 -5.23 7.75
N ALA A 16 24.03 -6.00 8.18
CA ALA A 16 25.07 -5.49 9.09
C ALA A 16 25.82 -4.29 8.49
N THR A 17 26.13 -4.37 7.20
CA THR A 17 26.80 -3.28 6.47
C THR A 17 25.93 -2.02 6.44
N LEU A 18 24.65 -2.13 6.10
CA LEU A 18 23.74 -0.98 6.06
C LEU A 18 23.55 -0.36 7.44
N LYS A 19 23.43 -1.17 8.50
CA LYS A 19 23.35 -0.64 9.87
C LYS A 19 24.58 0.17 10.27
N ALA A 20 25.77 -0.35 9.99
CA ALA A 20 27.02 0.38 10.24
C ALA A 20 27.07 1.70 9.45
N CYS A 21 26.62 1.70 8.19
CA CYS A 21 26.55 2.92 7.39
C CYS A 21 25.53 3.93 7.94
N ILE A 22 24.39 3.49 8.47
CA ILE A 22 23.39 4.38 9.10
C ILE A 22 23.96 5.03 10.37
N GLU A 23 24.77 4.30 11.15
CA GLU A 23 25.45 4.86 12.33
C GLU A 23 26.52 5.90 11.95
N GLU A 24 27.27 5.66 10.87
CA GLU A 24 28.33 6.54 10.40
C GLU A 24 27.80 7.75 9.60
N TYR A 25 26.74 7.56 8.84
CA TYR A 25 26.11 8.56 7.95
C TYR A 25 24.61 8.67 8.19
N PRO A 26 24.17 9.12 9.37
CA PRO A 26 22.74 9.11 9.77
C PRO A 26 21.86 10.01 8.89
N GLU A 27 22.44 11.04 8.25
CA GLU A 27 21.69 11.99 7.41
C GLU A 27 21.51 11.50 5.97
N ASP A 28 22.12 10.37 5.57
CA ASP A 28 21.93 9.81 4.23
C ASP A 28 20.76 8.82 4.22
N PRO A 29 19.61 9.21 3.64
CA PRO A 29 18.41 8.37 3.62
C PRO A 29 18.58 7.10 2.78
N TRP A 30 19.57 7.06 1.88
CA TRP A 30 19.81 5.92 1.01
C TRP A 30 20.04 4.62 1.80
N PHE A 31 20.81 4.68 2.86
CA PHE A 31 21.11 3.49 3.68
C PHE A 31 19.87 2.97 4.40
N THR A 32 19.09 3.86 5.02
CA THR A 32 17.84 3.50 5.71
C THR A 32 16.83 2.90 4.73
N GLN A 33 16.67 3.49 3.55
CA GLN A 33 15.73 3.02 2.53
C GLN A 33 16.11 1.63 2.00
N ASN A 34 17.42 1.39 1.75
CA ASN A 34 17.88 0.07 1.33
C ASN A 34 17.74 -0.98 2.43
N LEU A 35 17.92 -0.62 3.70
CA LEU A 35 17.70 -1.53 4.82
C LEU A 35 16.22 -1.91 4.96
N ILE A 36 15.31 -0.95 4.83
CA ILE A 36 13.86 -1.19 4.80
C ILE A 36 13.50 -2.19 3.67
N ASN A 37 13.98 -1.91 2.45
CA ASN A 37 13.73 -2.77 1.30
C ASN A 37 14.26 -4.20 1.50
N LEU A 38 15.41 -4.32 2.17
CA LEU A 38 16.01 -5.61 2.46
C LEU A 38 15.18 -6.41 3.48
N TYR A 39 14.68 -5.77 4.53
CA TYR A 39 13.77 -6.41 5.48
C TYR A 39 12.45 -6.82 4.84
N ILE A 40 11.86 -5.97 3.98
CA ILE A 40 10.66 -6.31 3.20
C ILE A 40 10.92 -7.57 2.34
N SER A 41 12.04 -7.58 1.61
CA SER A 41 12.42 -8.70 0.74
C SER A 41 12.70 -9.99 1.52
N ALA A 42 13.20 -9.87 2.75
CA ALA A 42 13.41 -10.99 3.66
C ALA A 42 12.15 -11.47 4.39
N GLY A 43 11.02 -10.76 4.21
CA GLY A 43 9.77 -11.05 4.91
C GLY A 43 9.74 -10.63 6.39
N ASP A 44 10.76 -9.89 6.87
CA ASP A 44 10.84 -9.38 8.23
C ASP A 44 10.06 -8.05 8.33
N ASN A 45 8.72 -8.17 8.21
CA ASN A 45 7.83 -7.02 8.20
C ASN A 45 7.92 -6.21 9.50
N ALA A 46 8.19 -6.85 10.64
CA ALA A 46 8.30 -6.17 11.93
C ALA A 46 9.49 -5.19 11.94
N LYS A 47 10.66 -5.62 11.48
CA LYS A 47 11.83 -4.75 11.37
C LYS A 47 11.66 -3.69 10.28
N ALA A 48 11.04 -4.02 9.15
CA ALA A 48 10.73 -3.03 8.13
C ALA A 48 9.88 -1.89 8.71
N ILE A 49 8.83 -2.21 9.49
CA ILE A 49 7.97 -1.22 10.15
C ILE A 49 8.75 -0.40 11.19
N GLU A 50 9.62 -1.03 12.00
CA GLU A 50 10.48 -0.33 12.97
C GLU A 50 11.35 0.73 12.29
N PHE A 51 12.03 0.38 11.19
CA PHE A 51 12.86 1.32 10.44
C PHE A 51 12.04 2.38 9.68
N LEU A 52 10.83 2.06 9.22
CA LEU A 52 9.89 3.03 8.66
C LEU A 52 9.42 4.05 9.72
N ASP A 53 9.19 3.61 10.96
CA ASP A 53 8.85 4.51 12.06
C ASP A 53 10.03 5.44 12.41
N MET A 54 11.25 4.92 12.45
CA MET A 54 12.44 5.74 12.65
C MET A 54 12.62 6.78 11.53
N ALA A 55 12.46 6.38 10.27
CA ALA A 55 12.53 7.26 9.13
C ALA A 55 11.45 8.35 9.15
N SER A 56 10.19 7.96 9.45
CA SER A 56 9.07 8.91 9.59
C SER A 56 9.28 9.93 10.71
N ASN A 57 9.88 9.52 11.83
CA ASN A 57 10.18 10.42 12.93
C ASN A 57 11.28 11.42 12.57
N ARG A 58 12.26 11.01 11.78
CA ARG A 58 13.34 11.89 11.31
C ARG A 58 12.89 12.83 10.20
N GLU A 59 12.08 12.33 9.29
CA GLU A 59 11.57 13.06 8.13
C GLU A 59 10.01 13.06 8.11
N PRO A 60 9.37 13.84 9.01
CA PRO A 60 7.92 13.75 9.21
C PRO A 60 7.09 14.27 8.02
N ASN A 61 7.72 15.01 7.10
CA ASN A 61 7.07 15.56 5.91
C ASN A 61 7.16 14.62 4.69
N VAL A 62 7.68 13.40 4.84
CA VAL A 62 7.77 12.39 3.78
C VAL A 62 6.65 11.37 3.94
N GLY A 63 5.56 11.56 3.17
CA GLY A 63 4.39 10.68 3.22
C GLY A 63 4.66 9.26 2.72
N GLN A 64 5.70 9.08 1.92
CA GLN A 64 6.08 7.79 1.35
C GLN A 64 6.37 6.72 2.41
N TYR A 65 6.96 7.08 3.57
CA TYR A 65 7.21 6.11 4.65
C TYR A 65 5.90 5.55 5.21
N GLN A 66 4.90 6.43 5.40
CA GLN A 66 3.58 6.00 5.85
C GLN A 66 2.87 5.17 4.77
N MET A 67 3.03 5.51 3.49
CA MET A 67 2.49 4.73 2.37
C MET A 67 3.06 3.30 2.37
N ILE A 68 4.39 3.14 2.45
CA ILE A 68 5.05 1.83 2.46
C ILE A 68 4.58 1.01 3.68
N LYS A 69 4.47 1.65 4.84
CA LYS A 69 3.97 1.01 6.06
C LYS A 69 2.51 0.54 5.89
N GLY A 70 1.66 1.35 5.28
CA GLY A 70 0.30 0.98 4.90
C GLY A 70 0.24 -0.22 3.95
N GLN A 71 1.12 -0.27 2.96
CA GLN A 71 1.24 -1.40 2.04
C GLN A 71 1.68 -2.69 2.77
N LEU A 72 2.62 -2.61 3.70
CA LEU A 72 3.03 -3.76 4.52
C LEU A 72 1.86 -4.31 5.35
N TYR A 73 1.09 -3.43 6.00
CA TYR A 73 -0.08 -3.84 6.77
C TYR A 73 -1.16 -4.46 5.89
N SER A 74 -1.50 -3.86 4.74
CA SER A 74 -2.58 -4.36 3.88
C SER A 74 -2.21 -5.63 3.13
N VAL A 75 -1.00 -5.69 2.55
CA VAL A 75 -0.59 -6.77 1.64
C VAL A 75 0.00 -7.95 2.41
N ASN A 76 0.93 -7.69 3.34
CA ASN A 76 1.69 -8.75 4.01
C ASN A 76 1.00 -9.24 5.29
N LEU A 77 0.45 -8.32 6.10
CA LEU A 77 -0.11 -8.64 7.40
C LEU A 77 -1.64 -8.78 7.40
N LYS A 78 -2.33 -8.30 6.36
CA LYS A 78 -3.79 -8.25 6.26
C LYS A 78 -4.44 -7.46 7.42
N ASP A 79 -3.70 -6.54 8.03
CA ASP A 79 -4.19 -5.60 9.04
C ASP A 79 -4.68 -4.32 8.35
N PHE A 80 -5.89 -4.38 7.80
CA PHE A 80 -6.47 -3.27 7.06
C PHE A 80 -6.74 -2.02 7.92
N PRO A 81 -7.17 -2.13 9.19
CA PRO A 81 -7.31 -0.96 10.06
C PRO A 81 -6.00 -0.19 10.23
N ALA A 82 -4.89 -0.89 10.52
CA ALA A 82 -3.57 -0.28 10.62
C ALA A 82 -3.11 0.32 9.27
N ALA A 83 -3.37 -0.38 8.16
CA ALA A 83 -3.07 0.11 6.82
C ALA A 83 -3.78 1.43 6.52
N PHE A 84 -5.10 1.52 6.79
CA PHE A 84 -5.89 2.72 6.55
C PHE A 84 -5.40 3.91 7.37
N SER A 85 -5.02 3.69 8.63
CA SER A 85 -4.41 4.73 9.47
C SER A 85 -3.11 5.27 8.88
N CYS A 86 -2.26 4.39 8.34
CA CYS A 86 -1.00 4.79 7.70
C CYS A 86 -1.26 5.58 6.40
N PHE A 87 -2.16 5.10 5.53
CA PHE A 87 -2.49 5.80 4.29
C PHE A 87 -3.15 7.16 4.55
N GLN A 88 -4.01 7.26 5.57
CA GLN A 88 -4.60 8.53 5.96
C GLN A 88 -3.52 9.56 6.32
N LYS A 89 -2.54 9.18 7.15
CA LYS A 89 -1.40 10.03 7.48
C LYS A 89 -0.57 10.39 6.25
N ALA A 90 -0.35 9.43 5.34
CA ALA A 90 0.39 9.71 4.11
C ALA A 90 -0.30 10.78 3.25
N ILE A 91 -1.64 10.72 3.10
CA ILE A 91 -2.43 11.72 2.37
C ILE A 91 -2.44 13.07 3.08
N GLU A 92 -2.47 13.11 4.41
CA GLU A 92 -2.38 14.36 5.19
C GLU A 92 -1.04 15.08 4.95
N ILE A 93 0.05 14.32 4.75
CA ILE A 93 1.37 14.86 4.47
C ILE A 93 1.49 15.29 2.99
N GLU A 94 1.04 14.43 2.06
CA GLU A 94 1.20 14.65 0.61
C GLU A 94 -0.14 14.43 -0.14
N PRO A 95 -1.12 15.35 -0.02
CA PRO A 95 -2.49 15.15 -0.54
C PRO A 95 -2.60 15.08 -2.06
N GLU A 96 -1.59 15.60 -2.79
CA GLU A 96 -1.53 15.61 -4.27
C GLU A 96 -0.54 14.57 -4.82
N ASN A 97 0.00 13.69 -3.98
CA ASN A 97 0.83 12.58 -4.44
C ASN A 97 -0.06 11.45 -4.97
N ALA A 98 -0.13 11.33 -6.28
CA ALA A 98 -1.01 10.37 -6.96
C ALA A 98 -0.75 8.91 -6.54
N ASP A 99 0.51 8.55 -6.26
CA ASP A 99 0.89 7.18 -5.88
C ASP A 99 0.42 6.84 -4.46
N ILE A 100 0.43 7.82 -3.54
CA ILE A 100 -0.12 7.68 -2.19
C ILE A 100 -1.64 7.56 -2.26
N VAL A 101 -2.30 8.45 -2.99
CA VAL A 101 -3.76 8.45 -3.16
C VAL A 101 -4.22 7.13 -3.79
N TYR A 102 -3.52 6.67 -4.84
CA TYR A 102 -3.78 5.38 -5.48
C TYR A 102 -3.63 4.21 -4.51
N SER A 103 -2.54 4.19 -3.73
CA SER A 103 -2.27 3.10 -2.77
C SER A 103 -3.36 2.97 -1.72
N PHE A 104 -3.96 4.08 -1.30
CA PHE A 104 -5.08 4.04 -0.36
C PHE A 104 -6.34 3.46 -1.02
N GLY A 105 -6.67 3.89 -2.24
CA GLY A 105 -7.76 3.29 -3.02
C GLY A 105 -7.56 1.78 -3.24
N ALA A 106 -6.35 1.37 -3.60
CA ALA A 106 -5.98 -0.02 -3.78
C ALA A 106 -6.14 -0.83 -2.48
N ALA A 107 -5.78 -0.27 -1.32
CA ALA A 107 -5.95 -0.94 -0.03
C ALA A 107 -7.44 -1.18 0.32
N TYR A 108 -8.33 -0.23 0.04
CA TYR A 108 -9.77 -0.44 0.18
C TYR A 108 -10.30 -1.50 -0.80
N HIS A 109 -9.84 -1.48 -2.05
CA HIS A 109 -10.20 -2.51 -3.02
C HIS A 109 -9.75 -3.91 -2.57
N ASP A 110 -8.53 -4.03 -2.10
CA ASP A 110 -7.98 -5.31 -1.59
C ASP A 110 -8.70 -5.77 -0.33
N TYR A 111 -9.13 -4.84 0.53
CA TYR A 111 -9.98 -5.16 1.67
C TYR A 111 -11.32 -5.74 1.24
N GLY A 112 -11.99 -5.12 0.26
CA GLY A 112 -13.23 -5.65 -0.31
C GLY A 112 -13.06 -7.06 -0.89
N LYS A 113 -11.97 -7.31 -1.62
CA LYS A 113 -11.62 -8.65 -2.13
C LYS A 113 -11.39 -9.65 -1.00
N TYR A 114 -10.61 -9.25 0.02
CA TYR A 114 -10.34 -10.09 1.18
C TYR A 114 -11.63 -10.53 1.90
N ILE A 115 -12.59 -9.59 2.07
CA ILE A 115 -13.90 -9.92 2.64
C ILE A 115 -14.63 -10.95 1.76
N LEU A 116 -14.70 -10.74 0.44
CA LEU A 116 -15.38 -11.66 -0.48
C LEU A 116 -14.76 -13.05 -0.48
N GLU A 117 -13.43 -13.13 -0.46
CA GLU A 117 -12.70 -14.40 -0.40
C GLU A 117 -13.03 -15.18 0.88
N ASN A 118 -13.08 -14.49 2.03
CA ASN A 118 -13.43 -15.13 3.30
C ASN A 118 -14.94 -15.44 3.41
N ALA A 119 -15.80 -14.64 2.78
CA ALA A 119 -17.25 -14.86 2.78
C ALA A 119 -17.63 -16.18 2.10
N THR A 120 -16.84 -16.69 1.17
CA THR A 120 -17.14 -17.96 0.47
C THR A 120 -17.25 -19.18 1.39
N TYR A 121 -16.71 -19.10 2.62
CA TYR A 121 -16.76 -20.18 3.61
C TYR A 121 -17.89 -20.01 4.64
N ILE A 122 -18.75 -18.99 4.50
CA ILE A 122 -19.83 -18.67 5.43
C ILE A 122 -21.10 -19.40 4.99
N GLU A 123 -21.58 -20.33 5.82
CA GLU A 123 -22.80 -21.08 5.55
C GLU A 123 -24.09 -20.32 5.94
N ASP A 124 -24.01 -19.46 6.97
CA ASP A 124 -25.15 -18.64 7.40
C ASP A 124 -25.40 -17.51 6.41
N LYS A 125 -26.59 -17.57 5.77
CA LYS A 125 -26.96 -16.61 4.75
C LYS A 125 -27.01 -15.16 5.25
N ASN A 126 -27.45 -14.92 6.48
CA ASN A 126 -27.54 -13.55 7.00
C ASN A 126 -26.16 -12.97 7.23
N ILE A 127 -25.22 -13.78 7.73
CA ILE A 127 -23.81 -13.37 7.92
C ILE A 127 -23.17 -13.15 6.55
N TYR A 128 -23.37 -14.06 5.60
CA TYR A 128 -22.90 -13.92 4.22
C TYR A 128 -23.36 -12.60 3.58
N ASP A 129 -24.67 -12.30 3.66
CA ASP A 129 -25.24 -11.07 3.10
C ASP A 129 -24.68 -9.80 3.78
N GLN A 130 -24.33 -9.88 5.08
CA GLN A 130 -23.65 -8.77 5.78
C GLN A 130 -22.22 -8.58 5.27
N GLU A 131 -21.47 -9.65 5.07
CA GLU A 131 -20.10 -9.55 4.54
C GLU A 131 -20.08 -9.02 3.09
N LEU A 132 -21.06 -9.40 2.24
CA LEU A 132 -21.21 -8.82 0.91
C LEU A 132 -21.43 -7.30 0.95
N LYS A 133 -22.25 -6.81 1.88
CA LYS A 133 -22.45 -5.37 2.07
C LYS A 133 -21.18 -4.65 2.53
N LYS A 134 -20.42 -5.27 3.44
CA LYS A 134 -19.13 -4.71 3.88
C LYS A 134 -18.13 -4.63 2.72
N ALA A 135 -18.08 -5.65 1.88
CA ALA A 135 -17.21 -5.65 0.71
C ALA A 135 -17.62 -4.55 -0.30
N GLU A 136 -18.92 -4.38 -0.55
CA GLU A 136 -19.43 -3.29 -1.39
C GLU A 136 -19.06 -1.91 -0.82
N GLU A 137 -19.21 -1.73 0.49
CA GLU A 137 -18.79 -0.49 1.19
C GLU A 137 -17.29 -0.23 1.02
N ALA A 138 -16.46 -1.27 1.12
CA ALA A 138 -15.02 -1.12 0.88
C ALA A 138 -14.74 -0.65 -0.56
N PHE A 139 -15.43 -1.19 -1.57
CA PHE A 139 -15.29 -0.71 -2.96
C PHE A 139 -15.80 0.73 -3.13
N LYS A 140 -16.89 1.12 -2.46
CA LYS A 140 -17.37 2.52 -2.44
C LYS A 140 -16.32 3.45 -1.83
N ASN A 141 -15.67 3.02 -0.75
CA ASN A 141 -14.60 3.79 -0.11
C ASN A 141 -13.33 3.89 -0.97
N ALA A 142 -13.05 2.91 -1.83
CA ALA A 142 -11.94 2.96 -2.78
C ALA A 142 -12.16 4.01 -3.88
N LEU A 143 -13.43 4.23 -4.29
CA LEU A 143 -13.78 5.02 -5.47
C LEU A 143 -13.18 6.43 -5.48
N PRO A 144 -13.36 7.29 -4.46
CA PRO A 144 -12.87 8.67 -4.49
C PRO A 144 -11.34 8.74 -4.61
N TYR A 145 -10.62 7.80 -4.04
CA TYR A 145 -9.16 7.74 -4.14
C TYR A 145 -8.71 7.31 -5.54
N CYS A 146 -9.37 6.31 -6.14
CA CYS A 146 -9.06 5.88 -7.50
C CYS A 146 -9.39 6.97 -8.53
N GLU A 147 -10.53 7.68 -8.38
CA GLU A 147 -10.89 8.82 -9.23
C GLU A 147 -9.86 9.94 -9.08
N LYS A 148 -9.48 10.33 -7.85
CA LYS A 148 -8.47 11.36 -7.61
C LYS A 148 -7.10 10.98 -8.16
N ALA A 149 -6.64 9.76 -7.94
CA ALA A 149 -5.35 9.31 -8.47
C ALA A 149 -5.30 9.37 -10.00
N TYR A 150 -6.38 8.95 -10.67
CA TYR A 150 -6.49 9.04 -12.13
C TYR A 150 -6.56 10.49 -12.61
N GLN A 151 -7.26 11.39 -11.90
CA GLN A 151 -7.26 12.83 -12.20
C GLN A 151 -5.87 13.45 -12.10
N LEU A 152 -5.08 13.05 -11.10
CA LEU A 152 -3.72 13.55 -10.90
C LEU A 152 -2.73 13.03 -11.97
N LYS A 153 -2.91 11.79 -12.44
CA LYS A 153 -2.06 11.16 -13.48
C LYS A 153 -2.92 10.42 -14.51
N PRO A 154 -3.61 11.12 -15.43
CA PRO A 154 -4.54 10.51 -16.38
C PRO A 154 -3.88 9.59 -17.42
N ASP A 155 -2.59 9.77 -17.68
CA ASP A 155 -1.82 8.91 -18.59
C ASP A 155 -1.34 7.61 -17.94
N ASN A 156 -1.58 7.42 -16.63
CA ASN A 156 -1.20 6.20 -15.92
C ASN A 156 -2.22 5.09 -16.16
N ASN A 157 -1.81 4.09 -16.97
CA ASN A 157 -2.66 2.95 -17.33
C ASN A 157 -3.04 2.06 -16.12
N ASP A 158 -2.22 2.01 -15.08
CA ASP A 158 -2.52 1.22 -13.88
C ASP A 158 -3.63 1.90 -13.07
N PHE A 159 -3.60 3.23 -12.94
CA PHE A 159 -4.67 4.00 -12.30
C PHE A 159 -5.98 3.91 -13.09
N LYS A 160 -5.90 4.04 -14.42
CA LYS A 160 -7.05 3.84 -15.32
C LYS A 160 -7.69 2.46 -15.13
N ARG A 161 -6.87 1.42 -15.10
CA ARG A 161 -7.32 0.03 -14.94
C ARG A 161 -7.96 -0.21 -13.58
N ALA A 162 -7.32 0.29 -12.50
CA ALA A 162 -7.86 0.17 -11.14
C ALA A 162 -9.21 0.87 -11.00
N LEU A 163 -9.33 2.10 -11.52
CA LEU A 163 -10.60 2.84 -11.53
C LEU A 163 -11.68 2.08 -12.32
N GLY A 164 -11.34 1.52 -13.48
CA GLY A 164 -12.24 0.68 -14.26
C GLY A 164 -12.73 -0.53 -13.47
N GLN A 165 -11.85 -1.20 -12.73
CA GLN A 165 -12.24 -2.33 -11.87
C GLN A 165 -13.22 -1.90 -10.77
N ILE A 166 -13.05 -0.73 -10.17
CA ILE A 166 -13.97 -0.19 -9.17
C ILE A 166 -15.33 0.13 -9.79
N TYR A 167 -15.37 0.81 -10.95
CA TYR A 167 -16.63 1.08 -11.66
C TYR A 167 -17.38 -0.22 -11.98
N TYR A 168 -16.68 -1.21 -12.52
CA TYR A 168 -17.28 -2.52 -12.82
C TYR A 168 -17.84 -3.19 -11.56
N ARG A 169 -17.10 -3.20 -10.46
CA ARG A 169 -17.52 -3.78 -9.18
C ARG A 169 -18.76 -3.10 -8.59
N LEU A 170 -18.91 -1.81 -8.82
CA LEU A 170 -20.04 -1.02 -8.32
C LEU A 170 -21.22 -0.96 -9.31
N GLY A 171 -21.15 -1.65 -10.46
CA GLY A 171 -22.19 -1.63 -11.49
C GLY A 171 -22.36 -0.25 -12.16
N MET A 172 -21.28 0.53 -12.23
CA MET A 172 -21.25 1.88 -12.85
C MET A 172 -20.89 1.76 -14.33
N ASP A 173 -21.71 1.01 -15.10
CA ASP A 173 -21.40 0.60 -16.45
C ASP A 173 -21.13 1.78 -17.40
N ASP A 174 -21.95 2.84 -17.36
CA ASP A 174 -21.75 4.04 -18.18
C ASP A 174 -20.35 4.68 -17.95
N LYS A 175 -19.92 4.77 -16.67
CA LYS A 175 -18.60 5.32 -16.33
C LYS A 175 -17.47 4.38 -16.77
N TYR A 176 -17.69 3.08 -16.63
CA TYR A 176 -16.72 2.08 -17.08
C TYR A 176 -16.51 2.15 -18.59
N GLU A 177 -17.59 2.18 -19.39
CA GLU A 177 -17.52 2.27 -20.83
C GLU A 177 -16.87 3.59 -21.30
N ALA A 178 -17.26 4.72 -20.71
CA ALA A 178 -16.65 6.00 -21.00
C ALA A 178 -15.13 6.03 -20.68
N LEU A 179 -14.72 5.42 -19.57
CA LEU A 179 -13.32 5.35 -19.18
C LEU A 179 -12.51 4.44 -20.10
N MET A 180 -13.06 3.29 -20.49
CA MET A 180 -12.35 2.27 -21.27
C MET A 180 -12.41 2.50 -22.78
N GLY A 181 -13.25 3.44 -23.26
CA GLY A 181 -13.39 3.78 -24.67
C GLY A 181 -14.14 2.72 -25.47
N LYS A 182 -15.17 2.14 -24.88
CA LYS A 182 -16.04 1.15 -25.51
C LYS A 182 -17.36 1.78 -25.90
#